data_c06dd8191e763a58b4671252ac339bb1
#
_entry.id   c06dd8191e763a58b4671252ac339bb1
#
_cell.length_a   1.000
_cell.length_b   1.000
_cell.length_c   1.000
_cell.angle_alpha   90.00
_cell.angle_beta   90.00
_cell.angle_gamma   90.00
#
_symmetry.space_group_name_H-M   'P 1'
#
loop_
_entity.id
_entity.type
_entity.pdbx_description
1 polymer ?
#
loop_
_entity_poly.entity_id
_entity_poly.type
_entity_poly.pdbx_seq_one_letter_code
_entity_poly.pdbx_strand_id
1 'polypeptide(L)'
;QAVDGESGVIVKADDAVEIYFNGSKKFETTTSGATITGDITISGGLDVSGTLVEAFTSTTTAWSTTNDWNITNGNLFFTSGNLGGTTNTIDIYSTTGINTDLSVGQAINVTGISSVNATTAYVNAITIDGIANSVNWVGGTAPAAGGGSGFDTYTFNILKVGDATFHVIGNQVLTSA
;
A
#
# COMPACT_ATOMS: atom_id res chain seq x y z
N GLN A 1 14.62 -22.73 26.83
CA GLN A 1 15.12 -21.74 27.80
C GLN A 1 16.05 -20.79 27.04
N ALA A 2 15.79 -19.49 27.10
CA ALA A 2 16.68 -18.52 26.47
C ALA A 2 18.06 -18.55 27.16
N VAL A 3 19.11 -18.42 26.39
CA VAL A 3 20.48 -18.24 26.89
C VAL A 3 20.62 -16.78 27.29
N ASP A 4 21.33 -16.47 28.36
CA ASP A 4 21.67 -15.11 28.83
C ASP A 4 20.52 -14.29 29.46
N GLY A 5 19.54 -14.95 30.14
CA GLY A 5 18.52 -14.24 30.91
C GLY A 5 17.37 -13.62 30.12
N GLU A 6 17.36 -13.78 28.79
CA GLU A 6 16.24 -13.36 27.94
C GLU A 6 15.15 -14.43 27.89
N SER A 7 13.87 -14.00 27.91
CA SER A 7 12.74 -14.90 27.79
C SER A 7 12.43 -15.10 26.30
N GLY A 8 12.48 -16.35 25.82
CA GLY A 8 12.05 -16.69 24.47
C GLY A 8 10.52 -16.87 24.38
N VAL A 9 9.94 -17.57 25.35
CA VAL A 9 8.49 -17.80 25.49
C VAL A 9 8.11 -17.63 26.94
N ILE A 10 7.08 -16.83 27.20
CA ILE A 10 6.47 -16.65 28.52
C ILE A 10 5.03 -17.15 28.42
N VAL A 11 4.65 -18.06 29.32
CA VAL A 11 3.28 -18.51 29.51
C VAL A 11 2.82 -18.01 30.88
N LYS A 12 1.80 -17.17 30.89
CA LYS A 12 1.20 -16.65 32.12
C LYS A 12 -0.05 -17.46 32.44
N ALA A 13 -0.25 -17.83 33.70
CA ALA A 13 -1.47 -18.49 34.12
C ALA A 13 -2.66 -17.53 33.93
N ASP A 14 -3.72 -18.03 33.29
CA ASP A 14 -4.96 -17.27 33.02
C ASP A 14 -4.76 -15.93 32.23
N ASP A 15 -3.64 -15.83 31.47
CA ASP A 15 -3.25 -14.63 30.71
C ASP A 15 -2.57 -15.01 29.38
N ALA A 16 -1.77 -14.12 28.80
CA ALA A 16 -1.16 -14.24 27.49
C ALA A 16 -0.04 -15.30 27.41
N VAL A 17 0.11 -15.90 26.25
CA VAL A 17 1.34 -16.50 25.77
C VAL A 17 2.10 -15.45 24.97
N GLU A 18 3.34 -15.20 25.33
CA GLU A 18 4.19 -14.20 24.69
C GLU A 18 5.44 -14.85 24.10
N ILE A 19 5.83 -14.47 22.90
CA ILE A 19 7.06 -14.91 22.23
C ILE A 19 7.94 -13.69 21.98
N TYR A 20 9.19 -13.80 22.35
CA TYR A 20 10.19 -12.74 22.25
C TYR A 20 11.32 -13.13 21.31
N PHE A 21 11.88 -12.12 20.66
CA PHE A 21 13.14 -12.20 19.95
C PHE A 21 14.00 -11.01 20.34
N ASN A 22 15.17 -11.29 20.86
CA ASN A 22 16.15 -10.29 21.32
C ASN A 22 15.52 -9.22 22.24
N GLY A 23 14.84 -9.67 23.31
CA GLY A 23 14.18 -8.82 24.29
C GLY A 23 12.91 -8.12 23.81
N SER A 24 12.56 -8.22 22.54
CA SER A 24 11.38 -7.60 21.94
C SER A 24 10.25 -8.61 21.74
N LYS A 25 9.04 -8.29 22.21
CA LYS A 25 7.86 -9.13 22.02
C LYS A 25 7.46 -9.14 20.54
N LYS A 26 7.32 -10.32 19.94
CA LYS A 26 6.96 -10.52 18.53
C LYS A 26 5.59 -11.14 18.33
N PHE A 27 5.12 -11.90 19.29
CA PHE A 27 3.79 -12.51 19.27
C PHE A 27 3.19 -12.48 20.67
N GLU A 28 1.89 -12.26 20.77
CA GLU A 28 1.12 -12.46 22.00
C GLU A 28 -0.29 -12.92 21.69
N THR A 29 -0.87 -13.75 22.59
CA THR A 29 -2.29 -14.00 22.63
C THR A 29 -3.00 -12.92 23.43
N THR A 30 -4.21 -12.55 23.00
CA THR A 30 -5.07 -11.55 23.65
C THR A 30 -6.48 -12.12 23.86
N THR A 31 -7.33 -11.43 24.59
CA THR A 31 -8.73 -11.82 24.80
C THR A 31 -9.53 -11.95 23.49
N SER A 32 -9.11 -11.25 22.42
CA SER A 32 -9.79 -11.23 21.12
C SER A 32 -9.04 -11.96 20.01
N GLY A 33 -7.88 -12.57 20.30
CA GLY A 33 -7.09 -13.26 19.28
C GLY A 33 -5.60 -13.24 19.56
N ALA A 34 -4.80 -12.87 18.59
CA ALA A 34 -3.35 -12.75 18.71
C ALA A 34 -2.83 -11.49 18.01
N THR A 35 -1.74 -10.95 18.54
CA THR A 35 -1.01 -9.83 17.94
C THR A 35 0.37 -10.28 17.51
N ILE A 36 0.77 -9.91 16.29
CA ILE A 36 2.12 -10.08 15.76
C ILE A 36 2.72 -8.72 15.54
N THR A 37 3.93 -8.50 16.07
CA THR A 37 4.70 -7.26 15.88
C THR A 37 5.80 -7.47 14.87
N GLY A 38 5.63 -6.93 13.67
CA GLY A 38 6.48 -7.10 12.51
C GLY A 38 5.78 -7.82 11.36
N ASP A 39 6.56 -8.29 10.40
CA ASP A 39 6.05 -8.92 9.19
C ASP A 39 5.71 -10.40 9.41
N ILE A 40 4.76 -10.89 8.62
CA ILE A 40 4.43 -12.31 8.53
C ILE A 40 4.80 -12.80 7.13
N THR A 41 5.68 -13.79 7.07
CA THR A 41 5.97 -14.52 5.82
C THR A 41 5.24 -15.87 5.85
N ILE A 42 4.37 -16.11 4.89
CA ILE A 42 3.64 -17.35 4.73
C ILE A 42 4.15 -18.03 3.46
N SER A 43 4.80 -19.19 3.60
CA SER A 43 5.34 -19.95 2.47
C SER A 43 4.31 -20.81 1.74
N GLY A 44 3.09 -20.90 2.28
CA GLY A 44 1.94 -21.59 1.72
C GLY A 44 0.79 -20.64 1.42
N GLY A 45 -0.42 -21.17 1.33
CA GLY A 45 -1.62 -20.35 1.20
C GLY A 45 -2.05 -19.73 2.54
N LEU A 46 -2.70 -18.58 2.49
CA LEU A 46 -3.44 -17.98 3.60
C LEU A 46 -4.92 -18.15 3.34
N ASP A 47 -5.63 -18.86 4.23
CA ASP A 47 -7.09 -18.97 4.23
C ASP A 47 -7.64 -18.05 5.32
N VAL A 48 -8.44 -17.06 4.93
CA VAL A 48 -9.11 -16.12 5.84
C VAL A 48 -10.61 -16.35 5.74
N SER A 49 -11.17 -17.05 6.71
CA SER A 49 -12.62 -17.35 6.75
C SER A 49 -13.50 -16.17 7.20
N GLY A 50 -12.89 -15.07 7.58
CA GLY A 50 -13.56 -13.82 7.99
C GLY A 50 -13.22 -12.65 7.07
N THR A 51 -13.46 -11.44 7.56
CA THR A 51 -13.11 -10.21 6.85
C THR A 51 -11.64 -9.89 7.02
N LEU A 52 -10.92 -9.64 5.92
CA LEU A 52 -9.62 -9.01 5.96
C LEU A 52 -9.80 -7.48 6.00
N VAL A 53 -9.31 -6.85 7.06
CA VAL A 53 -9.36 -5.39 7.24
C VAL A 53 -7.98 -4.81 6.95
N GLU A 54 -7.92 -3.91 5.98
CA GLU A 54 -6.73 -3.15 5.65
C GLU A 54 -6.89 -1.69 6.12
N ALA A 55 -5.85 -1.14 6.74
CA ALA A 55 -5.82 0.28 7.06
C ALA A 55 -5.49 1.09 5.81
N PHE A 56 -6.03 2.31 5.70
CA PHE A 56 -5.69 3.22 4.61
C PHE A 56 -5.04 4.50 5.13
N THR A 57 -4.15 5.07 4.32
CA THR A 57 -3.58 6.39 4.56
C THR A 57 -4.56 7.46 4.10
N SER A 58 -5.02 8.29 5.03
CA SER A 58 -6.00 9.36 4.77
C SER A 58 -5.37 10.74 4.89
N THR A 59 -5.73 11.63 3.97
CA THR A 59 -5.36 13.06 4.03
C THR A 59 -6.53 13.95 3.61
N THR A 60 -6.53 15.19 4.08
CA THR A 60 -7.43 16.24 3.59
C THR A 60 -6.77 17.15 2.57
N THR A 61 -5.46 16.99 2.36
CA THR A 61 -4.69 17.74 1.36
C THR A 61 -4.94 17.13 -0.01
N ALA A 62 -5.28 17.96 -0.97
CA ALA A 62 -5.39 17.52 -2.36
C ALA A 62 -4.08 16.92 -2.85
N TRP A 63 -4.16 15.85 -3.61
CA TRP A 63 -3.02 15.40 -4.39
C TRP A 63 -2.74 16.44 -5.48
N SER A 64 -1.49 16.85 -5.59
CA SER A 64 -1.02 17.84 -6.56
C SER A 64 -0.02 17.19 -7.52
N THR A 65 0.69 17.95 -8.29
CA THR A 65 1.62 17.45 -9.32
C THR A 65 2.79 16.58 -8.82
N THR A 66 2.99 16.50 -7.52
CA THR A 66 3.97 15.61 -6.87
C THR A 66 3.34 15.08 -5.59
N ASN A 67 2.81 13.89 -5.64
CA ASN A 67 2.25 13.22 -4.46
C ASN A 67 2.93 11.90 -4.26
N ASP A 68 3.21 11.65 -2.99
CA ASP A 68 4.00 10.50 -2.59
C ASP A 68 3.08 9.51 -1.87
N TRP A 69 2.93 8.34 -2.44
CA TRP A 69 2.25 7.22 -1.82
C TRP A 69 3.27 6.29 -1.19
N ASN A 70 3.49 6.49 0.12
CA ASN A 70 4.39 5.65 0.88
C ASN A 70 3.71 4.34 1.26
N ILE A 71 4.04 3.26 0.56
CA ILE A 71 3.45 1.93 0.77
C ILE A 71 3.93 1.23 2.04
N THR A 72 4.92 1.76 2.76
CA THR A 72 5.34 1.22 4.06
C THR A 72 4.19 1.15 5.07
N ASN A 73 3.20 2.05 4.92
CA ASN A 73 2.06 2.16 5.82
C ASN A 73 0.76 1.56 5.25
N GLY A 74 0.83 0.81 4.16
CA GLY A 74 -0.30 0.19 3.49
C GLY A 74 -0.43 0.62 2.02
N ASN A 75 -1.28 -0.08 1.29
CA ASN A 75 -1.40 0.04 -0.16
C ASN A 75 -2.66 0.82 -0.59
N LEU A 76 -3.46 1.31 0.36
CA LEU A 76 -4.68 2.06 0.11
C LEU A 76 -4.54 3.50 0.59
N PHE A 77 -4.77 4.45 -0.32
CA PHE A 77 -4.64 5.89 -0.10
C PHE A 77 -5.97 6.59 -0.38
N PHE A 78 -6.32 7.53 0.47
CA PHE A 78 -7.53 8.33 0.31
C PHE A 78 -7.23 9.82 0.54
N THR A 79 -7.79 10.68 -0.31
CA THR A 79 -7.85 12.10 -0.01
C THR A 79 -9.27 12.65 -0.18
N SER A 80 -9.72 13.40 0.82
CA SER A 80 -10.95 14.20 0.74
C SER A 80 -10.70 15.58 0.12
N GLY A 81 -9.44 15.99 -0.05
CA GLY A 81 -9.08 17.16 -0.84
C GLY A 81 -9.26 16.88 -2.33
N ASN A 82 -9.85 17.81 -3.06
CA ASN A 82 -10.00 17.66 -4.51
C ASN A 82 -8.64 17.57 -5.19
N LEU A 83 -8.52 16.67 -6.16
CA LEU A 83 -7.30 16.55 -6.96
C LEU A 83 -6.96 17.90 -7.59
N GLY A 84 -5.76 18.39 -7.35
CA GLY A 84 -5.30 19.70 -7.82
C GLY A 84 -4.62 19.63 -9.19
N GLY A 85 -4.47 20.77 -9.84
CA GLY A 85 -3.76 20.88 -11.12
C GLY A 85 -4.55 20.36 -12.33
N THR A 86 -3.85 20.14 -13.44
CA THR A 86 -4.45 19.62 -14.68
C THR A 86 -4.06 18.17 -14.94
N THR A 87 -2.84 17.78 -14.58
CA THR A 87 -2.34 16.40 -14.64
C THR A 87 -1.49 16.13 -13.43
N ASN A 88 -1.54 14.93 -12.91
CA ASN A 88 -0.80 14.57 -11.70
C ASN A 88 0.07 13.33 -11.96
N THR A 89 1.29 13.40 -11.44
CA THR A 89 2.19 12.26 -11.32
C THR A 89 2.19 11.81 -9.86
N ILE A 90 2.03 10.52 -9.61
CA ILE A 90 2.11 9.96 -8.26
C ILE A 90 3.46 9.25 -8.12
N ASP A 91 4.22 9.58 -7.08
CA ASP A 91 5.37 8.78 -6.69
C ASP A 91 4.93 7.68 -5.72
N ILE A 92 5.10 6.43 -6.13
CA ILE A 92 4.84 5.26 -5.32
C ILE A 92 6.18 4.77 -4.80
N TYR A 93 6.38 4.83 -3.49
CA TYR A 93 7.65 4.50 -2.87
C TYR A 93 7.48 3.80 -1.52
N SER A 94 8.54 3.20 -1.03
CA SER A 94 8.65 2.73 0.34
C SER A 94 9.84 3.36 1.04
N THR A 95 9.91 3.26 2.37
CA THR A 95 11.04 3.81 3.14
C THR A 95 12.38 3.18 2.76
N THR A 96 12.38 1.92 2.35
CA THR A 96 13.58 1.16 1.92
C THR A 96 13.76 1.13 0.41
N GLY A 97 12.75 1.58 -0.34
CA GLY A 97 12.64 1.52 -1.79
C GLY A 97 11.94 0.24 -2.26
N ILE A 98 10.95 0.38 -3.15
CA ILE A 98 10.18 -0.73 -3.71
C ILE A 98 11.10 -1.74 -4.42
N ASN A 99 12.19 -1.25 -5.03
CA ASN A 99 13.17 -2.13 -5.64
C ASN A 99 13.88 -3.04 -4.62
N THR A 100 14.02 -2.61 -3.38
CA THR A 100 14.59 -3.41 -2.29
C THR A 100 13.55 -4.34 -1.68
N ASP A 101 12.32 -3.86 -1.50
CA ASP A 101 11.26 -4.58 -0.79
C ASP A 101 10.68 -5.73 -1.61
N LEU A 102 10.63 -5.59 -2.94
CA LEU A 102 10.15 -6.66 -3.82
C LEU A 102 11.33 -7.46 -4.37
N SER A 103 11.21 -8.78 -4.35
CA SER A 103 12.05 -9.66 -5.15
C SER A 103 11.53 -9.75 -6.59
N VAL A 104 12.40 -10.09 -7.54
CA VAL A 104 11.98 -10.39 -8.93
C VAL A 104 10.93 -11.51 -8.92
N GLY A 105 9.83 -11.32 -9.61
CA GLY A 105 8.68 -12.23 -9.62
C GLY A 105 7.61 -11.90 -8.55
N GLN A 106 7.81 -10.88 -7.73
CA GLN A 106 6.78 -10.39 -6.81
C GLN A 106 6.03 -9.18 -7.38
N ALA A 107 4.83 -8.94 -6.85
CA ALA A 107 3.97 -7.84 -7.24
C ALA A 107 3.27 -7.23 -6.03
N ILE A 108 2.91 -5.95 -6.15
CA ILE A 108 2.03 -5.24 -5.21
C ILE A 108 0.88 -4.59 -5.97
N ASN A 109 -0.24 -4.43 -5.28
CA ASN A 109 -1.37 -3.65 -5.75
C ASN A 109 -1.49 -2.40 -4.89
N VAL A 110 -1.59 -1.24 -5.54
CA VAL A 110 -1.73 0.05 -4.86
C VAL A 110 -2.98 0.74 -5.37
N THR A 111 -3.78 1.27 -4.46
CA THR A 111 -5.03 1.95 -4.80
C THR A 111 -5.07 3.33 -4.17
N GLY A 112 -5.42 4.34 -4.96
CA GLY A 112 -5.71 5.68 -4.49
C GLY A 112 -7.11 6.12 -4.86
N ILE A 113 -7.79 6.76 -3.91
CA ILE A 113 -9.13 7.33 -4.08
C ILE A 113 -9.04 8.83 -3.78
N SER A 114 -9.42 9.66 -4.73
CA SER A 114 -9.39 11.11 -4.60
C SER A 114 -10.75 11.73 -4.81
N SER A 115 -11.13 12.68 -3.96
CA SER A 115 -12.21 13.59 -4.27
C SER A 115 -11.87 14.42 -5.52
N VAL A 116 -12.85 14.66 -6.37
CA VAL A 116 -12.69 15.44 -7.61
C VAL A 116 -13.83 16.44 -7.78
N ASN A 117 -13.49 17.62 -8.33
CA ASN A 117 -14.46 18.68 -8.64
C ASN A 117 -14.25 19.29 -10.04
N ALA A 118 -13.36 18.70 -10.84
CA ALA A 118 -13.05 19.15 -12.18
C ALA A 118 -12.60 18.00 -13.08
N THR A 119 -13.01 17.99 -14.32
CA THR A 119 -12.58 17.00 -15.31
C THR A 119 -11.13 17.18 -15.75
N THR A 120 -10.53 18.34 -15.48
CA THR A 120 -9.14 18.64 -15.84
C THR A 120 -8.12 18.07 -14.88
N ALA A 121 -8.54 17.63 -13.68
CA ALA A 121 -7.66 17.11 -12.63
C ALA A 121 -7.73 15.58 -12.62
N TYR A 122 -6.64 14.90 -12.99
CA TYR A 122 -6.53 13.45 -13.04
C TYR A 122 -5.07 12.98 -12.92
N VAL A 123 -4.88 11.70 -12.60
CA VAL A 123 -3.58 11.04 -12.58
C VAL A 123 -3.35 10.32 -13.90
N ASN A 124 -2.24 10.58 -14.58
CA ASN A 124 -1.90 9.95 -15.85
C ASN A 124 -0.47 9.41 -15.92
N ALA A 125 0.32 9.60 -14.87
CA ALA A 125 1.70 9.12 -14.79
C ALA A 125 2.04 8.70 -13.36
N ILE A 126 3.04 7.84 -13.22
CA ILE A 126 3.64 7.48 -11.94
C ILE A 126 5.16 7.52 -12.01
N THR A 127 5.77 7.69 -10.84
CA THR A 127 7.14 7.29 -10.57
C THR A 127 7.17 6.15 -9.57
N ILE A 128 8.22 5.36 -9.57
CA ILE A 128 8.52 4.36 -8.55
C ILE A 128 9.86 4.73 -7.95
N ASP A 129 9.90 4.98 -6.64
CA ASP A 129 11.09 5.48 -5.94
C ASP A 129 11.70 6.72 -6.64
N GLY A 130 10.86 7.64 -7.11
CA GLY A 130 11.25 8.85 -7.84
C GLY A 130 11.63 8.66 -9.31
N ILE A 131 11.61 7.42 -9.83
CA ILE A 131 11.99 7.10 -11.22
C ILE A 131 10.74 6.92 -12.06
N ALA A 132 10.64 7.64 -13.19
CA ALA A 132 9.50 7.54 -14.10
C ALA A 132 9.33 6.13 -14.66
N ASN A 133 8.09 5.62 -14.61
CA ASN A 133 7.73 4.31 -15.12
C ASN A 133 6.61 4.42 -16.15
N SER A 134 6.71 3.62 -17.20
CA SER A 134 5.64 3.49 -18.18
C SER A 134 4.48 2.69 -17.59
N VAL A 135 3.27 3.20 -17.77
CA VAL A 135 2.05 2.52 -17.33
C VAL A 135 1.32 1.95 -18.52
N ASN A 136 1.01 0.67 -18.47
CA ASN A 136 0.10 0.01 -19.40
C ASN A 136 -1.33 0.23 -18.89
N TRP A 137 -2.01 1.22 -19.44
CA TRP A 137 -3.34 1.58 -19.01
C TRP A 137 -4.39 0.59 -19.52
N VAL A 138 -5.33 0.22 -18.65
CA VAL A 138 -6.50 -0.55 -19.05
C VAL A 138 -7.28 0.27 -20.09
N GLY A 139 -7.64 -0.34 -21.20
CA GLY A 139 -8.24 0.34 -22.35
C GLY A 139 -7.23 0.92 -23.35
N GLY A 140 -5.92 0.78 -23.06
CA GLY A 140 -4.84 1.12 -24.00
C GLY A 140 -4.47 2.60 -24.08
N THR A 141 -5.11 3.48 -23.29
CA THR A 141 -4.87 4.92 -23.31
C THR A 141 -4.78 5.45 -21.89
N ALA A 142 -3.78 6.30 -21.62
CA ALA A 142 -3.69 7.01 -20.35
C ALA A 142 -4.92 7.89 -20.11
N PRO A 143 -5.33 8.11 -18.84
CA PRO A 143 -6.39 9.04 -18.51
C PRO A 143 -6.17 10.41 -19.13
N ALA A 144 -7.22 11.00 -19.68
CA ALA A 144 -7.24 12.33 -20.29
C ALA A 144 -8.24 13.26 -19.58
N ALA A 145 -9.00 12.75 -18.63
CA ALA A 145 -9.94 13.51 -17.82
C ALA A 145 -10.20 12.82 -16.47
N GLY A 146 -10.62 13.61 -15.49
CA GLY A 146 -11.21 13.15 -14.23
C GLY A 146 -12.74 13.09 -14.30
N GLY A 147 -13.39 12.56 -13.25
CA GLY A 147 -14.84 12.41 -13.16
C GLY A 147 -15.63 13.72 -13.06
N GLY A 148 -15.00 14.80 -12.64
CA GLY A 148 -15.62 16.12 -12.51
C GLY A 148 -16.42 16.33 -11.23
N SER A 149 -16.87 15.26 -10.55
CA SER A 149 -17.51 15.26 -9.23
C SER A 149 -17.38 13.88 -8.58
N GLY A 150 -17.61 13.78 -7.27
CA GLY A 150 -17.50 12.54 -6.54
C GLY A 150 -16.07 12.10 -6.26
N PHE A 151 -15.74 10.86 -6.59
CA PHE A 151 -14.40 10.30 -6.35
C PHE A 151 -13.90 9.59 -7.59
N ASP A 152 -12.61 9.84 -7.89
CA ASP A 152 -11.88 9.02 -8.85
C ASP A 152 -11.01 8.00 -8.12
N THR A 153 -10.97 6.79 -8.64
CA THR A 153 -10.13 5.72 -8.12
C THR A 153 -9.06 5.37 -9.14
N TYR A 154 -7.83 5.27 -8.67
CA TYR A 154 -6.68 4.85 -9.45
C TYR A 154 -6.09 3.58 -8.84
N THR A 155 -5.90 2.55 -9.65
CA THR A 155 -5.26 1.30 -9.21
C THR A 155 -4.04 1.01 -10.06
N PHE A 156 -2.96 0.58 -9.40
CA PHE A 156 -1.72 0.19 -10.05
C PHE A 156 -1.31 -1.21 -9.58
N ASN A 157 -1.16 -2.13 -10.53
CA ASN A 157 -0.50 -3.40 -10.30
C ASN A 157 0.96 -3.23 -10.71
N ILE A 158 1.88 -3.35 -9.78
CA ILE A 158 3.32 -3.16 -9.99
C ILE A 158 3.99 -4.51 -9.85
N LEU A 159 4.54 -5.02 -10.95
CA LEU A 159 5.22 -6.31 -11.03
C LEU A 159 6.72 -6.08 -11.19
N LYS A 160 7.54 -6.57 -10.27
CA LYS A 160 9.00 -6.52 -10.43
C LYS A 160 9.48 -7.64 -11.32
N VAL A 161 10.02 -7.29 -12.48
CA VAL A 161 10.47 -8.25 -13.51
C VAL A 161 11.99 -8.31 -13.65
N GLY A 162 12.69 -7.38 -13.03
CA GLY A 162 14.17 -7.31 -13.01
C GLY A 162 14.65 -6.32 -11.96
N ASP A 163 15.96 -6.17 -11.80
CA ASP A 163 16.52 -5.14 -10.92
C ASP A 163 16.12 -3.76 -11.44
N ALA A 164 15.54 -2.94 -10.56
CA ALA A 164 14.93 -1.63 -10.87
C ALA A 164 14.04 -1.63 -12.13
N THR A 165 13.44 -2.78 -12.47
CA THR A 165 12.62 -2.94 -13.67
C THR A 165 11.24 -3.43 -13.30
N PHE A 166 10.22 -2.62 -13.64
CA PHE A 166 8.83 -2.87 -13.28
C PHE A 166 7.92 -2.86 -14.51
N HIS A 167 6.96 -3.79 -14.54
CA HIS A 167 5.78 -3.69 -15.39
C HIS A 167 4.63 -3.15 -14.56
N VAL A 168 4.02 -2.07 -15.03
CA VAL A 168 2.91 -1.41 -14.34
C VAL A 168 1.67 -1.48 -15.19
N ILE A 169 0.58 -1.95 -14.59
CA ILE A 169 -0.77 -1.91 -15.17
C ILE A 169 -1.57 -0.90 -14.35
N GLY A 170 -2.08 0.13 -15.01
CA GLY A 170 -2.87 1.19 -14.39
C GLY A 170 -4.32 1.18 -14.84
N ASN A 171 -5.22 1.55 -13.93
CA ASN A 171 -6.64 1.74 -14.22
C ASN A 171 -7.16 2.98 -13.50
N GLN A 172 -8.07 3.70 -14.16
CA GLN A 172 -8.87 4.77 -13.58
C GLN A 172 -10.33 4.38 -13.63
N VAL A 173 -11.03 4.58 -12.51
CA VAL A 173 -12.49 4.48 -12.44
C VAL A 173 -13.02 5.85 -12.04
N LEU A 174 -13.85 6.42 -12.90
CA LEU A 174 -14.53 7.69 -12.67
C LEU A 174 -15.87 7.43 -11.99
N THR A 175 -16.17 8.21 -10.97
CA THR A 175 -17.50 8.21 -10.36
C THR A 175 -18.11 9.60 -10.50
N SER A 176 -19.42 9.65 -10.63
CA SER A 176 -20.21 10.89 -10.56
C SER A 176 -21.12 10.81 -9.35
N ALA A 177 -21.20 11.88 -8.58
CA ALA A 177 -22.19 12.04 -7.51
C ALA A 177 -23.37 12.87 -7.99
#